data_1f53e63a3f4cddc95fe8d07dab75aada
#
_entry.id   1f53e63a3f4cddc95fe8d07dab75aada
#
_cell.length_a   1.000
_cell.length_b   1.000
_cell.length_c   1.000
_cell.angle_alpha   90.00
_cell.angle_beta   90.00
_cell.angle_gamma   90.00
#
_symmetry.space_group_name_H-M   'P 1'
#
loop_
_entity.id
_entity.type
_entity.pdbx_description
1 polymer ?
#
loop_
_entity_poly.entity_id
_entity_poly.type
_entity_poly.pdbx_seq_one_letter_code
_entity_poly.pdbx_strand_id
1 'polypeptide(L)' 'MARAGVTYHDVAKAAEAIKAQGQEPTVDRVREHLGTGSKSTIAPLLKRWR' A
#
# COMPACT_ATOMS: atom_id res chain seq x y z
N MET A 1 -3.63 -20.30 6.99
CA MET A 1 -3.63 -20.16 5.81
C MET A 1 -3.18 -18.94 5.26
N ALA A 2 -2.24 -18.88 4.59
CA ALA A 2 -1.70 -17.68 4.07
C ALA A 2 -2.50 -17.18 2.89
N ARG A 3 -2.64 -15.87 2.79
CA ARG A 3 -3.31 -15.30 1.72
C ARG A 3 -2.36 -14.51 0.99
N ALA A 4 -2.32 -14.63 -0.25
CA ALA A 4 -1.41 -13.92 -1.09
C ALA A 4 -1.89 -12.56 -1.48
N GLY A 5 -2.99 -12.14 -1.04
CA GLY A 5 -3.55 -10.88 -1.51
C GLY A 5 -3.21 -9.70 -0.62
N VAL A 6 -3.24 -8.51 -1.20
CA VAL A 6 -3.10 -7.27 -0.46
C VAL A 6 -4.49 -6.63 -0.46
N THR A 7 -4.96 -6.26 0.72
CA THR A 7 -6.29 -5.66 0.82
C THR A 7 -6.20 -4.15 0.90
N TYR A 8 -7.35 -3.49 0.75
CA TYR A 8 -7.41 -2.05 0.89
C TYR A 8 -6.90 -1.62 2.27
N HIS A 9 -7.25 -2.38 3.29
CA HIS A 9 -6.82 -2.06 4.65
C HIS A 9 -5.29 -2.06 4.76
N ASP A 10 -4.65 -3.04 4.12
CA ASP A 10 -3.20 -3.11 4.14
C ASP A 10 -2.58 -1.88 3.48
N VAL A 11 -3.13 -1.49 2.33
CA VAL A 11 -2.62 -0.34 1.60
C VAL A 11 -2.85 0.94 2.39
N ALA A 12 -4.02 1.07 3.00
CA ALA A 12 -4.34 2.26 3.77
C ALA A 12 -3.38 2.43 4.95
N LYS A 13 -3.11 1.35 5.66
CA LYS A 13 -2.19 1.43 6.80
C LYS A 13 -0.79 1.78 6.34
N ALA A 14 -0.34 1.19 5.24
CA ALA A 14 0.99 1.49 4.73
C ALA A 14 1.08 2.93 4.27
N ALA A 15 0.04 3.41 3.57
CA ALA A 15 0.04 4.78 3.08
C ALA A 15 0.06 5.78 4.23
N GLU A 16 -0.70 5.50 5.27
CA GLU A 16 -0.71 6.40 6.42
C GLU A 16 0.63 6.42 7.15
N ALA A 17 1.28 5.27 7.25
CA ALA A 17 2.58 5.21 7.88
C ALA A 17 3.61 6.01 7.08
N ILE A 18 3.56 5.91 5.76
CA ILE A 18 4.48 6.64 4.89
C ILE A 18 4.24 8.14 5.02
N LYS A 19 2.98 8.53 5.03
CA LYS A 19 2.62 9.93 5.14
C LYS A 19 3.06 10.49 6.50
N ALA A 20 2.93 9.69 7.54
CA ALA A 20 3.34 10.11 8.86
C ALA A 20 4.84 10.37 8.94
N GLN A 21 5.60 9.75 8.05
CA GLN A 21 7.04 9.98 8.00
C GLN A 21 7.40 11.18 7.14
N GLY A 22 6.41 11.89 6.65
CA GLY A 22 6.66 13.06 5.84
C GLY A 22 6.92 12.74 4.38
N GLN A 23 6.54 11.54 3.93
CA GLN A 23 6.77 11.14 2.57
C GLN A 23 5.46 10.96 1.81
N GLU A 24 5.55 11.03 0.48
CA GLU A 24 4.39 10.82 -0.36
C GLU A 24 4.11 9.33 -0.48
N PRO A 25 2.91 8.87 -0.19
CA PRO A 25 2.59 7.45 -0.34
C PRO A 25 2.36 7.09 -1.80
N THR A 26 3.44 6.74 -2.48
CA THR A 26 3.36 6.30 -3.87
C THR A 26 3.18 4.79 -3.90
N VAL A 27 2.81 4.28 -5.08
CA VAL A 27 2.65 2.83 -5.25
C VAL A 27 3.94 2.10 -4.89
N ASP A 28 5.07 2.63 -5.34
CA ASP A 28 6.34 2.00 -5.05
C ASP A 28 6.64 1.98 -3.57
N ARG A 29 6.38 3.08 -2.88
CA ARG A 29 6.65 3.14 -1.45
C ARG A 29 5.73 2.24 -0.65
N VAL A 30 4.46 2.20 -1.05
CA VAL A 30 3.50 1.32 -0.38
C VAL A 30 3.92 -0.13 -0.58
N ARG A 31 4.32 -0.48 -1.79
CA ARG A 31 4.73 -1.84 -2.07
C ARG A 31 5.96 -2.22 -1.25
N GLU A 32 6.93 -1.33 -1.14
CA GLU A 32 8.10 -1.58 -0.32
C GLU A 32 7.74 -1.73 1.14
N HIS A 33 6.83 -0.92 1.60
CA HIS A 33 6.42 -0.97 3.00
C HIS A 33 5.73 -2.30 3.32
N LEU A 34 4.90 -2.76 2.40
CA LEU A 34 4.18 -4.01 2.61
C LEU A 34 5.06 -5.24 2.39
N GLY A 35 6.05 -5.11 1.53
CA GLY A 35 6.94 -6.22 1.24
C GLY A 35 6.34 -7.26 0.32
N THR A 36 5.13 -7.04 -0.17
CA THR A 36 4.47 -7.99 -1.04
C THR A 36 3.44 -7.27 -1.88
N GLY A 37 2.86 -7.98 -2.84
CA GLY A 37 1.85 -7.41 -3.70
C GLY A 37 2.45 -6.84 -4.97
N SER A 38 1.63 -6.69 -5.99
CA SER A 38 2.09 -6.14 -7.26
C SER A 38 1.56 -4.74 -7.42
N LYS A 39 2.21 -3.95 -8.28
CA LYS A 39 1.78 -2.59 -8.52
C LYS A 39 0.36 -2.54 -9.07
N SER A 40 0.00 -3.50 -9.89
CA SER A 40 -1.34 -3.51 -10.47
C SER A 40 -2.41 -3.78 -9.43
N THR A 41 -2.06 -4.43 -8.33
CA THR A 41 -2.99 -4.65 -7.24
C THR A 41 -3.04 -3.44 -6.32
N ILE A 42 -1.88 -2.88 -6.02
CA ILE A 42 -1.77 -1.79 -5.06
C ILE A 42 -2.29 -0.47 -5.62
N ALA A 43 -2.01 -0.19 -6.89
CA ALA A 43 -2.36 1.09 -7.47
C ALA A 43 -3.84 1.44 -7.35
N PRO A 44 -4.78 0.56 -7.73
CA PRO A 44 -6.19 0.93 -7.58
C PRO A 44 -6.60 1.10 -6.13
N LEU A 45 -6.01 0.33 -5.23
CA LEU A 45 -6.35 0.44 -3.82
C LEU A 45 -5.81 1.74 -3.24
N LEU A 46 -4.62 2.13 -3.64
CA LEU A 46 -4.04 3.38 -3.19
C LEU A 46 -4.83 4.56 -3.73
N LYS A 47 -5.29 4.45 -4.97
CA LYS A 47 -6.11 5.49 -5.55
C LYS A 47 -7.39 5.69 -4.77
N ARG A 48 -7.99 4.60 -4.30
CA ARG A 48 -9.20 4.71 -3.49
C ARG A 48 -8.93 5.37 -2.15
N TRP A 49 -7.74 5.11 -1.61
CA TRP A 49 -7.39 5.68 -0.33
C TRP A 49 -7.22 7.20 -0.38
N ARG A 50 -6.75 7.68 -1.49
CA ARG A 50 -6.53 9.12 -1.65
C ARG A 50 -7.80 9.93 -1.62
#